data_ddd8efee8812c57078ee52b8abee1374
#
_entry.id   ddd8efee8812c57078ee52b8abee1374
#
_cell.length_a   1.000
_cell.length_b   1.000
_cell.length_c   1.000
_cell.angle_alpha   90.00
_cell.angle_beta   90.00
_cell.angle_gamma   90.00
#
_symmetry.space_group_name_H-M   'P 1'
#
loop_
_entity.id
_entity.type
_entity.pdbx_description
1 polymer ?
#
loop_
_entity_poly.entity_id
_entity_poly.type
_entity_poly.pdbx_seq_one_letter_code
_entity_poly.pdbx_strand_id
1 'polypeptide(L)'
;MGLLKNIFKRNSREKTAPAILCFGEKNMKRIVTLQDISCVGKCSLTVAIPILSALGVEACPIPTAVLSSHTAFSDFAFFDLTEQLPGITAALKKQKLHFDVIYTGYLGSPRQIQLVSDFIEVFKENGLVLVDPVMGDNGRLYSGFDESFPQAMACLCAKADIIVPNLTEAAFLLKETAVLNSERQEDIEKMMKRLARLGPKIVVLTGILRGEQMGAAVYNRDTGDVFTCFRPRIRKTFHGTGDIFASVLAGMLTRKFPVQKALETAVDFTYASMEKTLLDPDRRWYGVNFEEALPELIRMTEF
;
A
#
# COMPACT_ATOMS: atom_id res chain seq x y z
N MET A 1 45.52 -1.93 72.05
CA MET A 1 44.10 -2.07 71.72
C MET A 1 43.84 -1.07 70.62
N GLY A 2 43.93 -1.43 69.55
CA GLY A 2 44.45 -1.66 68.34
C GLY A 2 43.64 -2.54 67.40
N LEU A 3 43.49 -2.43 66.23
CA LEU A 3 42.92 -3.22 65.17
C LEU A 3 41.37 -3.12 65.04
N LEU A 4 40.97 -2.44 64.00
CA LEU A 4 39.84 -2.61 63.11
C LEU A 4 39.34 -1.25 62.60
N LYS A 5 40.20 -0.53 61.85
CA LYS A 5 39.80 0.60 61.02
C LYS A 5 40.53 0.43 59.70
N ASN A 6 39.99 -0.36 58.78
CA ASN A 6 40.35 -0.30 57.37
C ASN A 6 39.68 -1.46 56.57
N ILE A 7 38.36 -1.47 56.45
CA ILE A 7 37.69 -2.22 55.41
C ILE A 7 36.34 -1.47 55.14
N PHE A 8 36.36 -0.45 54.31
CA PHE A 8 35.20 0.02 53.52
C PHE A 8 35.65 1.26 52.72
N LYS A 9 36.63 1.05 51.83
CA LYS A 9 36.70 1.93 50.67
C LYS A 9 35.62 1.49 49.72
N ARG A 10 34.46 2.14 49.78
CA ARG A 10 33.41 2.08 48.74
C ARG A 10 33.99 2.68 47.47
N ASN A 11 34.29 1.82 46.47
CA ASN A 11 34.42 2.21 45.09
C ASN A 11 33.04 2.76 44.65
N SER A 12 32.93 4.07 44.63
CA SER A 12 31.87 4.77 43.89
C SER A 12 32.13 4.62 42.38
N ARG A 13 31.81 3.46 41.82
CA ARG A 13 31.53 3.38 40.38
C ARG A 13 30.24 4.15 40.20
N GLU A 14 30.32 5.37 39.71
CA GLU A 14 29.21 6.06 39.07
C GLU A 14 28.65 5.10 38.04
N LYS A 15 27.48 4.52 38.34
CA LYS A 15 26.62 3.94 37.34
C LYS A 15 26.13 5.13 36.53
N THR A 16 26.78 5.41 35.41
CA THR A 16 26.16 6.20 34.34
C THR A 16 24.82 5.55 34.04
N ALA A 17 23.73 6.21 34.44
CA ALA A 17 22.40 5.86 34.01
C ALA A 17 22.45 5.81 32.48
N PRO A 18 21.81 4.79 31.86
CA PRO A 18 21.75 4.77 30.40
C PRO A 18 21.17 6.11 29.97
N ALA A 19 21.84 6.79 29.04
CA ALA A 19 21.35 8.01 28.44
C ALA A 19 19.92 7.69 27.95
N ILE A 20 18.94 8.29 28.60
CA ILE A 20 17.58 8.32 28.08
C ILE A 20 17.76 9.09 26.78
N LEU A 21 17.84 8.36 25.66
CA LEU A 21 17.70 8.94 24.34
C LEU A 21 16.38 9.71 24.38
N CYS A 22 16.47 11.03 24.47
CA CYS A 22 15.35 11.90 24.20
C CYS A 22 14.97 11.63 22.73
N PHE A 23 14.10 10.66 22.54
CA PHE A 23 13.34 10.56 21.32
C PHE A 23 12.52 11.86 21.29
N GLY A 24 13.00 12.83 20.48
CA GLY A 24 12.17 13.99 20.14
C GLY A 24 10.82 13.44 19.74
N GLU A 25 9.74 14.11 20.11
CA GLU A 25 8.35 13.69 19.92
C GLU A 25 8.18 13.11 18.50
N LYS A 26 8.36 11.80 18.36
CA LYS A 26 8.00 11.05 17.17
C LYS A 26 6.49 10.89 17.24
N ASN A 27 5.75 11.94 16.85
CA ASN A 27 4.34 11.76 16.56
C ASN A 27 4.23 10.59 15.59
N MET A 28 3.58 9.50 16.04
CA MET A 28 3.32 8.33 15.21
C MET A 28 2.60 8.79 13.95
N LYS A 29 3.14 8.41 12.79
CA LYS A 29 2.54 8.76 11.51
C LYS A 29 1.23 8.00 11.32
N ARG A 30 0.25 8.66 10.73
CA ARG A 30 -1.11 8.16 10.58
C ARG A 30 -1.50 8.09 9.11
N ILE A 31 -1.98 6.92 8.70
CA ILE A 31 -2.53 6.68 7.37
C ILE A 31 -4.01 6.30 7.47
N VAL A 32 -4.87 7.01 6.75
CA VAL A 32 -6.25 6.56 6.55
C VAL A 32 -6.31 5.74 5.28
N THR A 33 -6.96 4.56 5.35
CA THR A 33 -7.11 3.67 4.20
C THR A 33 -8.57 3.38 3.93
N LEU A 34 -9.03 3.68 2.69
CA LEU A 34 -10.42 3.53 2.24
C LEU A 34 -10.48 2.39 1.23
N GLN A 35 -10.98 1.23 1.64
CA GLN A 35 -11.14 0.03 0.81
C GLN A 35 -12.06 -0.97 1.52
N ASP A 36 -12.45 -2.06 0.86
CA ASP A 36 -13.27 -3.09 1.47
C ASP A 36 -12.55 -3.88 2.57
N ILE A 37 -13.33 -4.60 3.35
CA ILE A 37 -12.84 -5.64 4.26
C ILE A 37 -13.49 -6.98 3.91
N SER A 38 -12.69 -7.93 3.47
CA SER A 38 -13.10 -9.32 3.27
C SER A 38 -12.75 -10.13 4.52
N CYS A 39 -13.77 -10.70 5.21
CA CYS A 39 -13.57 -11.48 6.44
C CYS A 39 -12.65 -12.67 6.22
N VAL A 40 -12.78 -13.32 5.06
CA VAL A 40 -11.86 -14.39 4.59
C VAL A 40 -11.32 -14.00 3.23
N GLY A 41 -9.97 -13.97 3.03
CA GLY A 41 -9.43 -13.69 1.70
C GLY A 41 -8.09 -13.03 1.69
N LYS A 42 -7.38 -12.58 2.55
CA LYS A 42 -6.02 -11.97 2.45
C LYS A 42 -5.92 -10.94 1.32
N CYS A 43 -6.79 -9.95 1.35
CA CYS A 43 -6.83 -8.80 0.43
C CYS A 43 -7.34 -7.56 1.16
N SER A 44 -7.21 -6.42 0.52
CA SER A 44 -7.73 -5.13 0.99
C SER A 44 -7.37 -4.82 2.45
N LEU A 45 -8.30 -4.41 3.31
CA LEU A 45 -8.00 -4.01 4.71
C LEU A 45 -7.38 -5.11 5.54
N THR A 46 -7.69 -6.39 5.28
CA THR A 46 -7.09 -7.51 6.05
C THR A 46 -5.60 -7.69 5.76
N VAL A 47 -5.11 -7.16 4.65
CA VAL A 47 -3.69 -7.07 4.28
C VAL A 47 -3.09 -5.73 4.70
N ALA A 48 -3.78 -4.63 4.41
CA ALA A 48 -3.25 -3.29 4.65
C ALA A 48 -2.97 -3.02 6.13
N ILE A 49 -3.91 -3.36 7.02
CA ILE A 49 -3.79 -3.09 8.47
C ILE A 49 -2.54 -3.74 9.08
N PRO A 50 -2.31 -5.07 8.96
CA PRO A 50 -1.14 -5.70 9.57
C PRO A 50 0.18 -5.22 8.95
N ILE A 51 0.24 -4.95 7.65
CA ILE A 51 1.45 -4.44 6.99
C ILE A 51 1.78 -3.03 7.48
N LEU A 52 0.80 -2.12 7.51
CA LEU A 52 1.00 -0.76 7.98
C LEU A 52 1.41 -0.74 9.46
N SER A 53 0.80 -1.58 10.30
CA SER A 53 1.15 -1.72 11.70
C SER A 53 2.58 -2.27 11.89
N ALA A 54 2.98 -3.27 11.09
CA ALA A 54 4.35 -3.81 11.11
C ALA A 54 5.40 -2.76 10.70
N LEU A 55 5.02 -1.81 9.85
CA LEU A 55 5.85 -0.66 9.47
C LEU A 55 5.86 0.46 10.52
N GLY A 56 5.17 0.31 11.66
CA GLY A 56 5.11 1.31 12.73
C GLY A 56 4.27 2.55 12.37
N VAL A 57 3.24 2.38 11.54
CA VAL A 57 2.30 3.43 11.15
C VAL A 57 0.93 3.16 11.78
N GLU A 58 0.27 4.18 12.32
CA GLU A 58 -1.11 4.08 12.78
C GLU A 58 -2.04 3.94 11.58
N ALA A 59 -2.61 2.75 11.39
CA ALA A 59 -3.58 2.50 10.34
C ALA A 59 -5.00 2.87 10.80
N CYS A 60 -5.67 3.78 10.07
CA CYS A 60 -7.05 4.20 10.31
C CYS A 60 -7.95 3.66 9.18
N PRO A 61 -8.54 2.45 9.33
CA PRO A 61 -9.34 1.87 8.27
C PRO A 61 -10.72 2.51 8.18
N ILE A 62 -11.16 2.83 6.97
CA ILE A 62 -12.54 3.20 6.63
C ILE A 62 -13.04 2.14 5.64
N PRO A 63 -13.83 1.15 6.09
CA PRO A 63 -14.34 0.13 5.19
C PRO A 63 -15.38 0.73 4.24
N THR A 64 -15.22 0.45 2.94
CA THR A 64 -16.17 0.83 1.89
C THR A 64 -17.23 -0.23 1.66
N ALA A 65 -16.91 -1.48 2.00
CA ALA A 65 -17.81 -2.62 2.03
C ALA A 65 -17.31 -3.66 3.03
N VAL A 66 -18.19 -4.54 3.50
CA VAL A 66 -17.85 -5.75 4.25
C VAL A 66 -18.28 -6.97 3.45
N LEU A 67 -17.35 -7.87 3.16
CA LEU A 67 -17.60 -9.12 2.48
C LEU A 67 -17.34 -10.29 3.43
N SER A 68 -18.15 -11.35 3.35
CA SER A 68 -17.86 -12.59 4.08
C SER A 68 -16.57 -13.27 3.60
N SER A 69 -16.29 -13.16 2.30
CA SER A 69 -15.05 -13.58 1.65
C SER A 69 -14.83 -12.75 0.39
N HIS A 70 -13.60 -12.72 -0.15
CA HIS A 70 -13.34 -11.93 -1.35
C HIS A 70 -14.05 -12.50 -2.59
N THR A 71 -14.20 -11.68 -3.62
CA THR A 71 -15.03 -11.92 -4.81
C THR A 71 -14.59 -13.10 -5.70
N ALA A 72 -13.45 -13.75 -5.43
CA ALA A 72 -13.08 -14.99 -6.13
C ALA A 72 -13.72 -16.25 -5.53
N PHE A 73 -14.36 -16.16 -4.37
CA PHE A 73 -15.23 -17.22 -3.88
C PHE A 73 -16.54 -17.23 -4.68
N SER A 74 -17.10 -18.41 -4.91
CA SER A 74 -18.32 -18.58 -5.72
C SER A 74 -19.58 -18.02 -5.05
N ASP A 75 -19.56 -17.92 -3.72
CA ASP A 75 -20.68 -17.44 -2.91
C ASP A 75 -20.17 -16.61 -1.74
N PHE A 76 -20.58 -15.36 -1.67
CA PHE A 76 -20.19 -14.42 -0.61
C PHE A 76 -21.31 -13.44 -0.30
N ALA A 77 -21.43 -13.06 0.96
CA ALA A 77 -22.27 -11.94 1.38
C ALA A 77 -21.52 -10.62 1.15
N PHE A 78 -22.24 -9.62 0.68
CA PHE A 78 -21.69 -8.28 0.40
C PHE A 78 -22.56 -7.22 1.09
N PHE A 79 -21.96 -6.42 1.93
CA PHE A 79 -22.60 -5.30 2.62
C PHE A 79 -21.93 -3.99 2.16
N ASP A 80 -22.63 -3.25 1.31
CA ASP A 80 -22.19 -1.94 0.82
C ASP A 80 -22.28 -0.89 1.92
N LEU A 81 -21.20 -0.16 2.16
CA LEU A 81 -21.12 0.91 3.15
C LEU A 81 -21.10 2.32 2.52
N THR A 82 -21.51 2.45 1.26
CA THR A 82 -21.53 3.73 0.53
C THR A 82 -22.26 4.82 1.32
N GLU A 83 -23.43 4.53 1.83
CA GLU A 83 -24.26 5.52 2.52
C GLU A 83 -23.71 5.91 3.92
N GLN A 84 -22.76 5.17 4.46
CA GLN A 84 -22.11 5.45 5.74
C GLN A 84 -20.92 6.41 5.60
N LEU A 85 -20.27 6.46 4.43
CA LEU A 85 -19.07 7.26 4.19
C LEU A 85 -19.25 8.76 4.48
N PRO A 86 -20.36 9.43 4.10
CA PRO A 86 -20.56 10.84 4.44
C PRO A 86 -20.62 11.10 5.96
N GLY A 87 -21.29 10.20 6.72
CA GLY A 87 -21.38 10.28 8.17
C GLY A 87 -20.02 10.13 8.84
N ILE A 88 -19.21 9.15 8.39
CA ILE A 88 -17.85 8.93 8.87
C ILE A 88 -17.00 10.17 8.59
N THR A 89 -17.01 10.67 7.35
CA THR A 89 -16.27 11.88 6.94
C THR A 89 -16.61 13.08 7.83
N ALA A 90 -17.90 13.32 8.06
CA ALA A 90 -18.35 14.43 8.89
C ALA A 90 -17.91 14.30 10.35
N ALA A 91 -17.96 13.09 10.91
CA ALA A 91 -17.53 12.81 12.29
C ALA A 91 -16.03 13.05 12.46
N LEU A 92 -15.20 12.52 11.56
CA LEU A 92 -13.73 12.68 11.58
C LEU A 92 -13.35 14.16 11.41
N LYS A 93 -14.03 14.88 10.52
CA LYS A 93 -13.85 16.34 10.34
C LYS A 93 -14.16 17.11 11.62
N LYS A 94 -15.26 16.80 12.28
CA LYS A 94 -15.65 17.44 13.55
C LYS A 94 -14.62 17.21 14.65
N GLN A 95 -13.95 16.05 14.64
CA GLN A 95 -12.88 15.70 15.57
C GLN A 95 -11.54 16.36 15.21
N LYS A 96 -11.44 17.08 14.08
CA LYS A 96 -10.23 17.75 13.58
C LYS A 96 -9.05 16.79 13.43
N LEU A 97 -9.32 15.58 12.95
CA LEU A 97 -8.28 14.59 12.73
C LEU A 97 -7.46 14.94 11.48
N HIS A 98 -6.17 14.64 11.53
CA HIS A 98 -5.23 14.79 10.42
C HIS A 98 -4.64 13.44 10.04
N PHE A 99 -4.38 13.24 8.75
CA PHE A 99 -3.75 12.05 8.21
C PHE A 99 -2.51 12.45 7.41
N ASP A 100 -1.38 11.76 7.65
CA ASP A 100 -0.16 11.97 6.87
C ASP A 100 -0.31 11.43 5.44
N VAL A 101 -1.08 10.35 5.27
CA VAL A 101 -1.38 9.74 3.98
C VAL A 101 -2.85 9.32 3.92
N ILE A 102 -3.46 9.52 2.76
CA ILE A 102 -4.76 8.95 2.37
C ILE A 102 -4.46 7.87 1.33
N TYR A 103 -4.80 6.62 1.63
CA TYR A 103 -4.57 5.47 0.76
C TYR A 103 -5.91 4.86 0.37
N THR A 104 -6.15 4.67 -0.93
CA THR A 104 -7.36 4.02 -1.44
C THR A 104 -7.00 2.71 -2.14
N GLY A 105 -7.80 1.68 -1.92
CA GLY A 105 -7.77 0.43 -2.66
C GLY A 105 -9.09 0.19 -3.40
N TYR A 106 -9.65 -1.02 -3.30
CA TYR A 106 -10.89 -1.37 -3.98
C TYR A 106 -12.07 -0.48 -3.56
N LEU A 107 -12.76 0.08 -4.56
CA LEU A 107 -13.99 0.86 -4.44
C LEU A 107 -15.07 0.20 -5.33
N GLY A 108 -16.25 -0.05 -4.76
CA GLY A 108 -17.26 -0.88 -5.41
C GLY A 108 -18.13 -0.17 -6.46
N SER A 109 -18.07 1.16 -6.56
CA SER A 109 -18.93 1.90 -7.49
C SER A 109 -18.41 3.31 -7.81
N PRO A 110 -18.85 3.93 -8.93
CA PRO A 110 -18.57 5.33 -9.21
C PRO A 110 -19.06 6.28 -8.11
N ARG A 111 -20.14 5.92 -7.40
CA ARG A 111 -20.63 6.69 -6.25
C ARG A 111 -19.64 6.66 -5.09
N GLN A 112 -19.05 5.52 -4.78
CA GLN A 112 -17.99 5.43 -3.78
C GLN A 112 -16.76 6.25 -4.19
N ILE A 113 -16.34 6.18 -5.45
CA ILE A 113 -15.25 6.99 -6.00
C ILE A 113 -15.51 8.48 -5.76
N GLN A 114 -16.72 8.97 -6.02
CA GLN A 114 -17.07 10.36 -5.75
C GLN A 114 -16.97 10.71 -4.26
N LEU A 115 -17.50 9.88 -3.37
CA LEU A 115 -17.44 10.12 -1.92
C LEU A 115 -16.01 10.08 -1.37
N VAL A 116 -15.17 9.19 -1.90
CA VAL A 116 -13.73 9.15 -1.58
C VAL A 116 -13.00 10.39 -2.12
N SER A 117 -13.38 10.85 -3.31
CA SER A 117 -12.90 12.12 -3.85
C SER A 117 -13.26 13.31 -2.95
N ASP A 118 -14.48 13.34 -2.42
CA ASP A 118 -14.93 14.37 -1.48
C ASP A 118 -14.17 14.26 -0.12
N PHE A 119 -13.91 13.04 0.34
CA PHE A 119 -13.06 12.79 1.52
C PHE A 119 -11.65 13.36 1.34
N ILE A 120 -11.04 13.12 0.18
CA ILE A 120 -9.72 13.67 -0.15
C ILE A 120 -9.73 15.20 -0.06
N GLU A 121 -10.73 15.87 -0.63
CA GLU A 121 -10.83 17.35 -0.55
C GLU A 121 -10.92 17.87 0.88
N VAL A 122 -11.53 17.08 1.79
CA VAL A 122 -11.67 17.47 3.19
C VAL A 122 -10.37 17.30 3.98
N PHE A 123 -9.55 16.26 3.67
CA PHE A 123 -8.44 15.84 4.52
C PHE A 123 -7.06 15.96 3.86
N LYS A 124 -6.98 16.35 2.58
CA LYS A 124 -5.70 16.44 1.85
C LYS A 124 -4.75 17.53 2.35
N GLU A 125 -5.18 18.46 3.21
CA GLU A 125 -4.55 19.75 3.52
C GLU A 125 -3.01 19.72 3.63
N ASN A 126 -2.41 18.65 4.19
CA ASN A 126 -0.95 18.43 4.25
C ASN A 126 -0.56 16.95 4.05
N GLY A 127 -1.50 16.11 3.66
CA GLY A 127 -1.32 14.67 3.49
C GLY A 127 -0.99 14.30 2.04
N LEU A 128 -0.26 13.22 1.86
CA LEU A 128 -0.03 12.61 0.56
C LEU A 128 -1.22 11.71 0.20
N VAL A 129 -1.67 11.76 -1.05
CA VAL A 129 -2.75 10.91 -1.56
C VAL A 129 -2.18 9.83 -2.46
N LEU A 130 -2.33 8.57 -2.06
CA LEU A 130 -1.98 7.39 -2.83
C LEU A 130 -3.24 6.65 -3.26
N VAL A 131 -3.42 6.51 -4.57
CA VAL A 131 -4.54 5.77 -5.16
C VAL A 131 -4.01 4.50 -5.82
N ASP A 132 -4.44 3.35 -5.30
CA ASP A 132 -4.38 2.08 -6.01
C ASP A 132 -5.68 1.96 -6.83
N PRO A 133 -5.62 2.05 -8.16
CA PRO A 133 -6.82 2.15 -8.99
C PRO A 133 -7.42 0.78 -9.30
N VAL A 134 -7.68 0.00 -8.26
CA VAL A 134 -8.15 -1.38 -8.34
C VAL A 134 -9.42 -1.49 -9.17
N MET A 135 -9.30 -1.96 -10.41
CA MET A 135 -10.45 -2.12 -11.31
C MET A 135 -10.33 -3.28 -12.28
N GLY A 136 -9.17 -3.88 -12.44
CA GLY A 136 -9.01 -4.97 -13.40
C GLY A 136 -7.64 -5.61 -13.42
N ASP A 137 -7.58 -6.78 -14.06
CA ASP A 137 -6.33 -7.52 -14.27
C ASP A 137 -6.43 -8.37 -15.54
N ASN A 138 -5.27 -8.79 -16.10
CA ASN A 138 -5.20 -9.64 -17.29
C ASN A 138 -6.04 -9.12 -18.48
N GLY A 139 -6.07 -7.80 -18.67
CA GLY A 139 -6.75 -7.13 -19.78
C GLY A 139 -8.27 -7.01 -19.61
N ARG A 140 -8.82 -7.28 -18.43
CA ARG A 140 -10.27 -7.28 -18.18
C ARG A 140 -10.59 -6.51 -16.91
N LEU A 141 -11.74 -5.81 -16.91
CA LEU A 141 -12.33 -5.28 -15.70
C LEU A 141 -12.77 -6.43 -14.79
N TYR A 142 -12.74 -6.19 -13.49
CA TYR A 142 -13.33 -7.11 -12.51
C TYR A 142 -14.87 -7.20 -12.72
N SER A 143 -15.44 -8.33 -12.35
CA SER A 143 -16.87 -8.55 -12.43
C SER A 143 -17.62 -7.50 -11.62
N GLY A 144 -18.68 -6.92 -12.21
CA GLY A 144 -19.49 -5.87 -11.59
C GLY A 144 -19.09 -4.44 -11.99
N PHE A 145 -17.96 -4.24 -12.68
CA PHE A 145 -17.61 -2.94 -13.24
C PHE A 145 -17.96 -2.85 -14.72
N ASP A 146 -18.50 -1.71 -15.11
CA ASP A 146 -18.81 -1.36 -16.50
C ASP A 146 -17.78 -0.36 -17.08
N GLU A 147 -17.96 0.01 -18.34
CA GLU A 147 -17.05 0.92 -19.06
C GLU A 147 -17.01 2.35 -18.47
N SER A 148 -17.94 2.74 -17.60
CA SER A 148 -17.93 4.04 -16.93
C SER A 148 -16.96 4.08 -15.74
N PHE A 149 -16.67 2.92 -15.15
CA PHE A 149 -15.84 2.82 -13.96
C PHE A 149 -14.41 3.35 -14.16
N PRO A 150 -13.68 3.00 -15.24
CA PRO A 150 -12.34 3.53 -15.51
C PRO A 150 -12.32 5.06 -15.64
N GLN A 151 -13.37 5.66 -16.16
CA GLN A 151 -13.46 7.11 -16.29
C GLN A 151 -13.60 7.79 -14.91
N ALA A 152 -14.44 7.25 -14.03
CA ALA A 152 -14.56 7.73 -12.67
C ALA A 152 -13.24 7.56 -11.90
N MET A 153 -12.57 6.40 -12.05
CA MET A 153 -11.28 6.13 -11.44
C MET A 153 -10.19 7.07 -11.95
N ALA A 154 -10.18 7.42 -13.23
CA ALA A 154 -9.23 8.41 -13.78
C ALA A 154 -9.43 9.80 -13.13
N CYS A 155 -10.66 10.20 -12.81
CA CYS A 155 -10.92 11.44 -12.08
C CYS A 155 -10.37 11.40 -10.64
N LEU A 156 -10.43 10.24 -9.98
CA LEU A 156 -9.82 10.06 -8.65
C LEU A 156 -8.29 10.10 -8.74
N CYS A 157 -7.71 9.38 -9.70
CA CYS A 157 -6.27 9.38 -9.96
C CYS A 157 -5.71 10.79 -10.24
N ALA A 158 -6.49 11.65 -10.90
CA ALA A 158 -6.10 13.04 -11.15
C ALA A 158 -5.90 13.88 -9.87
N LYS A 159 -6.52 13.48 -8.75
CA LYS A 159 -6.38 14.14 -7.44
C LYS A 159 -5.25 13.55 -6.59
N ALA A 160 -4.71 12.41 -7.01
CA ALA A 160 -3.64 11.72 -6.30
C ALA A 160 -2.28 12.39 -6.49
N ASP A 161 -1.41 12.25 -5.50
CA ASP A 161 0.02 12.53 -5.63
C ASP A 161 0.75 11.32 -6.23
N ILE A 162 0.28 10.12 -5.89
CA ILE A 162 0.84 8.84 -6.33
C ILE A 162 -0.29 7.91 -6.81
N ILE A 163 -0.08 7.24 -7.93
CA ILE A 163 -0.94 6.15 -8.39
C ILE A 163 -0.14 4.87 -8.57
N VAL A 164 -0.80 3.71 -8.34
CA VAL A 164 -0.14 2.38 -8.34
C VAL A 164 -0.86 1.40 -9.30
N PRO A 165 -1.09 1.75 -10.56
CA PRO A 165 -1.78 0.84 -11.48
C PRO A 165 -0.92 -0.37 -11.87
N ASN A 166 -1.57 -1.50 -12.16
CA ASN A 166 -1.00 -2.55 -12.99
C ASN A 166 -1.13 -2.18 -14.49
N LEU A 167 -0.54 -3.00 -15.38
CA LEU A 167 -0.58 -2.73 -16.83
C LEU A 167 -2.01 -2.65 -17.41
N THR A 168 -2.94 -3.46 -16.89
CA THR A 168 -4.34 -3.45 -17.32
C THR A 168 -5.03 -2.16 -16.89
N GLU A 169 -4.88 -1.77 -15.66
CA GLU A 169 -5.44 -0.53 -15.10
C GLU A 169 -4.85 0.71 -15.77
N ALA A 170 -3.54 0.69 -16.02
CA ALA A 170 -2.87 1.75 -16.78
C ALA A 170 -3.48 1.95 -18.17
N ALA A 171 -3.76 0.86 -18.89
CA ALA A 171 -4.40 0.91 -20.19
C ALA A 171 -5.82 1.48 -20.10
N PHE A 172 -6.62 1.04 -19.12
CA PHE A 172 -7.97 1.57 -18.91
C PHE A 172 -7.96 3.06 -18.55
N LEU A 173 -7.07 3.51 -17.67
CA LEU A 173 -6.90 4.93 -17.34
C LEU A 173 -6.53 5.78 -18.55
N LEU A 174 -5.76 5.22 -19.47
CA LEU A 174 -5.35 5.89 -20.72
C LEU A 174 -6.35 5.70 -21.89
N LYS A 175 -7.44 4.97 -21.67
CA LYS A 175 -8.43 4.61 -22.70
C LYS A 175 -7.82 3.87 -23.88
N GLU A 176 -6.90 2.95 -23.60
CA GLU A 176 -6.21 2.12 -24.58
C GLU A 176 -6.63 0.66 -24.45
N THR A 177 -6.42 -0.08 -25.53
CA THR A 177 -6.49 -1.54 -25.46
C THR A 177 -5.32 -2.03 -24.61
N ALA A 178 -5.59 -2.88 -23.63
CA ALA A 178 -4.59 -3.35 -22.67
C ALA A 178 -3.42 -4.03 -23.41
N VAL A 179 -2.25 -3.40 -23.34
CA VAL A 179 -1.00 -4.01 -23.79
C VAL A 179 -0.48 -4.85 -22.65
N LEU A 180 -0.83 -6.14 -22.65
CA LEU A 180 -0.53 -7.08 -21.56
C LEU A 180 0.96 -7.42 -21.42
N ASN A 181 1.79 -7.12 -22.42
CA ASN A 181 3.18 -7.59 -22.51
C ASN A 181 4.10 -6.53 -23.12
N SER A 182 4.21 -5.35 -22.55
CA SER A 182 5.31 -4.49 -22.94
C SER A 182 6.56 -4.86 -22.15
N GLU A 183 7.49 -5.58 -22.79
CA GLU A 183 8.82 -5.89 -22.24
C GLU A 183 9.82 -4.73 -22.52
N ARG A 184 9.43 -3.78 -23.36
CA ARG A 184 10.30 -2.69 -23.77
C ARG A 184 10.24 -1.56 -22.75
N GLN A 185 11.39 -1.23 -22.20
CA GLN A 185 11.54 -0.14 -21.24
C GLN A 185 10.95 1.19 -21.73
N GLU A 186 11.19 1.52 -23.00
CA GLU A 186 10.69 2.76 -23.61
C GLU A 186 9.18 2.87 -23.61
N ASP A 187 8.46 1.77 -23.83
CA ASP A 187 6.98 1.76 -23.85
C ASP A 187 6.42 1.90 -22.43
N ILE A 188 7.07 1.26 -21.45
CA ILE A 188 6.77 1.42 -20.03
C ILE A 188 6.95 2.88 -19.59
N GLU A 189 8.08 3.50 -19.96
CA GLU A 189 8.34 4.91 -19.62
C GLU A 189 7.34 5.85 -20.30
N LYS A 190 7.00 5.62 -21.57
CA LYS A 190 5.97 6.39 -22.28
C LYS A 190 4.61 6.28 -21.59
N MET A 191 4.23 5.08 -21.18
CA MET A 191 2.96 4.83 -20.46
C MET A 191 2.94 5.59 -19.13
N MET A 192 3.99 5.48 -18.31
CA MET A 192 4.08 6.20 -17.03
C MET A 192 4.06 7.72 -17.21
N LYS A 193 4.76 8.26 -18.20
CA LYS A 193 4.73 9.70 -18.52
C LYS A 193 3.34 10.19 -18.93
N ARG A 194 2.56 9.34 -19.63
CA ARG A 194 1.17 9.66 -20.00
C ARG A 194 0.23 9.59 -18.81
N LEU A 195 0.38 8.59 -17.93
CA LEU A 195 -0.36 8.51 -16.68
C LEU A 195 -0.09 9.73 -15.78
N ALA A 196 1.15 10.17 -15.68
CA ALA A 196 1.51 11.35 -14.91
C ALA A 196 0.85 12.66 -15.45
N ARG A 197 0.49 12.71 -16.74
CA ARG A 197 -0.27 13.84 -17.31
C ARG A 197 -1.74 13.89 -16.83
N LEU A 198 -2.27 12.80 -16.28
CA LEU A 198 -3.60 12.81 -15.66
C LEU A 198 -3.66 13.65 -14.38
N GLY A 199 -2.52 13.84 -13.69
CA GLY A 199 -2.44 14.62 -12.46
C GLY A 199 -1.33 14.20 -11.49
N PRO A 200 -1.10 12.90 -11.24
CA PRO A 200 -0.17 12.46 -10.22
C PRO A 200 1.28 12.89 -10.51
N LYS A 201 2.04 13.13 -9.43
CA LYS A 201 3.48 13.44 -9.51
C LYS A 201 4.29 12.16 -9.67
N ILE A 202 3.86 11.08 -9.04
CA ILE A 202 4.54 9.80 -9.03
C ILE A 202 3.61 8.73 -9.59
N VAL A 203 4.10 7.96 -10.53
CA VAL A 203 3.42 6.79 -11.11
C VAL A 203 4.24 5.56 -10.79
N VAL A 204 3.64 4.58 -10.12
CA VAL A 204 4.24 3.28 -9.83
C VAL A 204 3.50 2.23 -10.65
N LEU A 205 4.11 1.74 -11.71
CA LEU A 205 3.53 0.74 -12.60
C LEU A 205 3.97 -0.65 -12.15
N THR A 206 3.00 -1.54 -11.91
CA THR A 206 3.22 -2.90 -11.39
C THR A 206 2.94 -3.97 -12.44
N GLY A 207 3.38 -5.21 -12.18
CA GLY A 207 3.14 -6.35 -13.05
C GLY A 207 3.95 -6.33 -14.36
N ILE A 208 5.04 -5.58 -14.40
CA ILE A 208 5.91 -5.49 -15.59
C ILE A 208 6.70 -6.79 -15.75
N LEU A 209 6.68 -7.33 -16.96
CA LEU A 209 7.48 -8.50 -17.33
C LEU A 209 8.76 -8.07 -18.07
N ARG A 210 9.87 -8.74 -17.77
CA ARG A 210 11.15 -8.59 -18.48
C ARG A 210 11.82 -9.97 -18.58
N GLY A 211 11.56 -10.68 -19.66
CA GLY A 211 11.98 -12.09 -19.79
C GLY A 211 11.45 -12.95 -18.65
N GLU A 212 12.35 -13.60 -17.92
CA GLU A 212 12.01 -14.44 -16.76
C GLU A 212 11.93 -13.65 -15.44
N GLN A 213 11.77 -12.35 -15.50
CA GLN A 213 11.60 -11.48 -14.33
C GLN A 213 10.24 -10.78 -14.35
N MET A 214 9.74 -10.46 -13.16
CA MET A 214 8.55 -9.63 -12.93
C MET A 214 8.87 -8.58 -11.88
N GLY A 215 8.32 -7.39 -12.04
CA GLY A 215 8.61 -6.32 -11.10
C GLY A 215 7.73 -5.09 -11.31
N ALA A 216 8.26 -3.96 -10.86
CA ALA A 216 7.60 -2.67 -10.93
C ALA A 216 8.59 -1.56 -11.33
N ALA A 217 8.03 -0.46 -11.83
CA ALA A 217 8.76 0.75 -12.16
C ALA A 217 8.10 1.96 -11.51
N VAL A 218 8.89 2.95 -11.11
CA VAL A 218 8.39 4.24 -10.65
C VAL A 218 8.92 5.35 -11.54
N TYR A 219 8.06 6.29 -11.86
CA TYR A 219 8.39 7.53 -12.56
C TYR A 219 8.01 8.72 -11.70
N ASN A 220 8.94 9.63 -11.50
CA ASN A 220 8.70 10.90 -10.84
C ASN A 220 8.65 12.02 -11.90
N ARG A 221 7.48 12.66 -12.05
CA ARG A 221 7.26 13.72 -13.04
C ARG A 221 8.10 14.96 -12.79
N ASP A 222 8.32 15.30 -11.51
CA ASP A 222 8.97 16.56 -11.13
C ASP A 222 10.49 16.50 -11.37
N THR A 223 11.13 15.31 -11.23
CA THR A 223 12.57 15.12 -11.46
C THR A 223 12.87 14.46 -12.80
N GLY A 224 11.91 13.75 -13.40
CA GLY A 224 12.10 12.94 -14.60
C GLY A 224 12.72 11.57 -14.32
N ASP A 225 13.01 11.24 -13.07
CA ASP A 225 13.66 9.98 -12.67
C ASP A 225 12.76 8.77 -12.90
N VAL A 226 13.40 7.68 -13.34
CA VAL A 226 12.78 6.35 -13.45
C VAL A 226 13.62 5.35 -12.66
N PHE A 227 13.00 4.61 -11.77
CA PHE A 227 13.61 3.48 -11.07
C PHE A 227 12.83 2.21 -11.37
N THR A 228 13.51 1.08 -11.40
CA THR A 228 12.89 -0.23 -11.62
C THR A 228 13.40 -1.25 -10.62
N CYS A 229 12.53 -2.17 -10.20
CA CYS A 229 12.91 -3.29 -9.35
C CYS A 229 12.26 -4.57 -9.87
N PHE A 230 13.05 -5.63 -10.08
CA PHE A 230 12.61 -6.89 -10.63
C PHE A 230 13.09 -8.07 -9.79
N ARG A 231 12.29 -9.15 -9.76
CA ARG A 231 12.62 -10.44 -9.14
C ARG A 231 12.32 -11.58 -10.11
N PRO A 232 12.85 -12.77 -9.91
CA PRO A 232 12.51 -13.93 -10.74
C PRO A 232 10.99 -14.10 -10.80
N ARG A 233 10.46 -14.41 -11.97
CA ARG A 233 9.01 -14.55 -12.18
C ARG A 233 8.49 -15.82 -11.53
N ILE A 234 7.54 -15.68 -10.61
CA ILE A 234 6.74 -16.78 -10.12
C ILE A 234 5.54 -16.97 -11.06
N ARG A 235 5.50 -18.11 -11.77
CA ARG A 235 4.47 -18.40 -12.79
C ARG A 235 3.15 -18.91 -12.18
N LYS A 236 2.77 -18.42 -11.01
CA LYS A 236 1.53 -18.75 -10.32
C LYS A 236 0.82 -17.45 -9.95
N THR A 237 -0.49 -17.42 -10.17
CA THR A 237 -1.34 -16.30 -9.76
C THR A 237 -1.69 -16.43 -8.29
N PHE A 238 -1.63 -15.31 -7.57
CA PHE A 238 -2.04 -15.19 -6.18
C PHE A 238 -2.97 -14.00 -6.02
N HIS A 239 -3.96 -14.13 -5.14
CA HIS A 239 -4.82 -13.03 -4.74
C HIS A 239 -4.12 -12.17 -3.69
N GLY A 240 -4.37 -10.85 -3.69
CA GLY A 240 -3.89 -9.90 -2.69
C GLY A 240 -2.44 -9.41 -2.84
N THR A 241 -1.71 -9.83 -3.88
CA THR A 241 -0.32 -9.35 -4.11
C THR A 241 -0.26 -7.86 -4.41
N GLY A 242 -1.26 -7.30 -5.09
CA GLY A 242 -1.42 -5.86 -5.32
C GLY A 242 -1.59 -5.11 -4.00
N ASP A 243 -2.50 -5.59 -3.14
CA ASP A 243 -2.74 -4.99 -1.82
C ASP A 243 -1.50 -5.03 -0.92
N ILE A 244 -0.73 -6.13 -0.96
CA ILE A 244 0.54 -6.25 -0.25
C ILE A 244 1.52 -5.18 -0.73
N PHE A 245 1.73 -5.11 -2.04
CA PHE A 245 2.65 -4.16 -2.67
C PHE A 245 2.27 -2.71 -2.33
N ALA A 246 1.01 -2.33 -2.57
CA ALA A 246 0.53 -0.97 -2.34
C ALA A 246 0.57 -0.58 -0.86
N SER A 247 0.27 -1.51 0.06
CA SER A 247 0.33 -1.28 1.51
C SER A 247 1.75 -1.05 2.00
N VAL A 248 2.74 -1.84 1.51
CA VAL A 248 4.15 -1.60 1.85
C VAL A 248 4.62 -0.26 1.30
N LEU A 249 4.32 0.03 0.03
CA LEU A 249 4.68 1.30 -0.58
C LEU A 249 4.09 2.49 0.22
N ALA A 250 2.79 2.44 0.53
CA ALA A 250 2.11 3.47 1.31
C ALA A 250 2.72 3.67 2.70
N GLY A 251 2.98 2.58 3.42
CA GLY A 251 3.58 2.64 4.76
C GLY A 251 5.00 3.19 4.75
N MET A 252 5.84 2.79 3.78
CA MET A 252 7.20 3.30 3.60
C MET A 252 7.20 4.80 3.31
N LEU A 253 6.32 5.25 2.41
CA LEU A 253 6.20 6.68 2.06
C LEU A 253 5.63 7.49 3.22
N THR A 254 4.72 6.93 4.03
CA THR A 254 4.23 7.56 5.26
C THR A 254 5.38 7.80 6.24
N ARG A 255 6.33 6.88 6.32
CA ARG A 255 7.57 7.02 7.10
C ARG A 255 8.62 7.92 6.44
N LYS A 256 8.32 8.50 5.27
CA LYS A 256 9.20 9.39 4.49
C LYS A 256 10.47 8.71 3.96
N PHE A 257 10.43 7.40 3.71
CA PHE A 257 11.49 6.76 2.95
C PHE A 257 11.52 7.27 1.50
N PRO A 258 12.70 7.31 0.87
CA PRO A 258 12.80 7.61 -0.56
C PRO A 258 11.94 6.66 -1.40
N VAL A 259 11.31 7.17 -2.46
CA VAL A 259 10.41 6.39 -3.30
C VAL A 259 11.09 5.16 -3.93
N GLN A 260 12.37 5.26 -4.26
CA GLN A 260 13.14 4.11 -4.75
C GLN A 260 13.21 3.00 -3.69
N LYS A 261 13.55 3.34 -2.44
CA LYS A 261 13.61 2.36 -1.35
C LYS A 261 12.24 1.77 -1.05
N ALA A 262 11.18 2.58 -1.12
CA ALA A 262 9.80 2.11 -0.95
C ALA A 262 9.40 1.12 -2.05
N LEU A 263 9.77 1.39 -3.31
CA LEU A 263 9.57 0.47 -4.44
C LEU A 263 10.28 -0.87 -4.22
N GLU A 264 11.60 -0.81 -3.91
CA GLU A 264 12.41 -2.01 -3.68
C GLU A 264 11.84 -2.86 -2.55
N THR A 265 11.49 -2.24 -1.41
CA THR A 265 10.92 -2.95 -0.26
C THR A 265 9.56 -3.57 -0.61
N ALA A 266 8.70 -2.86 -1.37
CA ALA A 266 7.40 -3.37 -1.79
C ALA A 266 7.54 -4.60 -2.72
N VAL A 267 8.46 -4.55 -3.69
CA VAL A 267 8.75 -5.69 -4.57
C VAL A 267 9.30 -6.86 -3.77
N ASP A 268 10.30 -6.62 -2.91
CA ASP A 268 10.98 -7.67 -2.13
C ASP A 268 10.04 -8.37 -1.17
N PHE A 269 9.24 -7.61 -0.43
CA PHE A 269 8.30 -8.18 0.52
C PHE A 269 7.18 -8.96 -0.18
N THR A 270 6.67 -8.44 -1.30
CA THR A 270 5.66 -9.15 -2.10
C THR A 270 6.23 -10.46 -2.62
N TYR A 271 7.46 -10.44 -3.15
CA TYR A 271 8.15 -11.61 -3.64
C TYR A 271 8.38 -12.65 -2.53
N ALA A 272 8.92 -12.22 -1.37
CA ALA A 272 9.14 -13.09 -0.21
C ALA A 272 7.83 -13.73 0.28
N SER A 273 6.73 -12.98 0.29
CA SER A 273 5.41 -13.50 0.66
C SER A 273 4.92 -14.59 -0.29
N MET A 274 5.16 -14.42 -1.60
CA MET A 274 4.84 -15.46 -2.60
C MET A 274 5.73 -16.69 -2.44
N GLU A 275 7.05 -16.53 -2.19
CA GLU A 275 7.96 -17.65 -1.96
C GLU A 275 7.54 -18.48 -0.73
N LYS A 276 7.25 -17.84 0.39
CA LYS A 276 6.74 -18.53 1.59
C LYS A 276 5.46 -19.32 1.31
N THR A 277 4.55 -18.71 0.55
CA THR A 277 3.32 -19.39 0.14
C THR A 277 3.59 -20.62 -0.72
N LEU A 278 4.58 -20.59 -1.60
CA LEU A 278 4.93 -21.75 -2.43
C LEU A 278 5.54 -22.89 -1.62
N LEU A 279 6.27 -22.57 -0.56
CA LEU A 279 6.90 -23.56 0.32
C LEU A 279 5.89 -24.23 1.26
N ASP A 280 4.72 -23.63 1.48
CA ASP A 280 3.68 -24.19 2.32
C ASP A 280 2.85 -25.23 1.55
N PRO A 281 2.89 -26.52 1.93
CA PRO A 281 2.09 -27.58 1.30
C PRO A 281 0.58 -27.39 1.54
N ASP A 282 0.20 -26.78 2.66
CA ASP A 282 -1.18 -26.53 3.06
C ASP A 282 -1.68 -25.12 2.71
N ARG A 283 -0.97 -24.43 1.82
CA ARG A 283 -1.27 -23.06 1.41
C ARG A 283 -2.71 -22.87 0.96
N ARG A 284 -3.29 -21.78 1.38
CA ARG A 284 -4.63 -21.39 0.95
C ARG A 284 -4.62 -20.90 -0.50
N TRP A 285 -5.64 -21.26 -1.27
CA TRP A 285 -5.76 -20.82 -2.67
C TRP A 285 -6.14 -19.33 -2.78
N TYR A 286 -6.77 -18.79 -1.74
CA TYR A 286 -7.39 -17.46 -1.72
C TYR A 286 -6.46 -16.31 -1.28
N GLY A 287 -5.16 -16.53 -1.18
CA GLY A 287 -4.22 -15.47 -0.83
C GLY A 287 -2.81 -15.97 -0.55
N VAL A 288 -1.92 -15.05 -0.22
CA VAL A 288 -0.51 -15.33 0.11
C VAL A 288 -0.26 -15.34 1.62
N ASN A 289 0.74 -16.11 2.06
CA ASN A 289 1.16 -16.21 3.45
C ASN A 289 2.09 -15.05 3.83
N PHE A 290 1.62 -13.80 3.63
CA PHE A 290 2.40 -12.60 3.93
C PHE A 290 2.70 -12.46 5.43
N GLU A 291 1.87 -13.04 6.30
CA GLU A 291 2.04 -13.02 7.75
C GLU A 291 3.37 -13.64 8.16
N GLU A 292 3.81 -14.70 7.48
CA GLU A 292 5.08 -15.35 7.72
C GLU A 292 6.29 -14.50 7.25
N ALA A 293 6.05 -13.57 6.33
CA ALA A 293 7.07 -12.66 5.84
C ALA A 293 7.17 -11.36 6.67
N LEU A 294 6.19 -11.02 7.52
CA LEU A 294 6.19 -9.78 8.32
C LEU A 294 7.49 -9.54 9.11
N PRO A 295 8.14 -10.55 9.74
CA PRO A 295 9.43 -10.33 10.40
C PRO A 295 10.53 -9.85 9.43
N GLU A 296 10.47 -10.23 8.16
CA GLU A 296 11.41 -9.75 7.14
C GLU A 296 11.13 -8.29 6.78
N LEU A 297 9.86 -7.90 6.63
CA LEU A 297 9.47 -6.52 6.41
C LEU A 297 10.00 -5.60 7.51
N ILE A 298 9.85 -5.99 8.77
CA ILE A 298 10.36 -5.21 9.90
C ILE A 298 11.88 -5.02 9.77
N ARG A 299 12.64 -6.10 9.51
CA ARG A 299 14.09 -6.01 9.31
C ARG A 299 14.51 -5.14 8.13
N MET A 300 13.77 -5.17 7.00
CA MET A 300 14.04 -4.32 5.84
C MET A 300 13.92 -2.83 6.13
N THR A 301 13.24 -2.47 7.23
CA THR A 301 12.90 -1.10 7.61
C THR A 301 13.52 -0.66 8.94
N GLU A 302 14.31 -1.51 9.59
CA GLU A 302 15.17 -1.12 10.71
C GLU A 302 16.34 -0.27 10.19
N PHE A 303 16.68 0.78 10.95
CA PHE A 303 17.83 1.67 10.70
C PHE A 303 19.06 1.21 11.49
#